data_415f7a383aac5bb829a265722e29d0d1
#
_entry.id   415f7a383aac5bb829a265722e29d0d1
#
_cell.length_a   1.000
_cell.length_b   1.000
_cell.length_c   1.000
_cell.angle_alpha   90.00
_cell.angle_beta   90.00
_cell.angle_gamma   90.00
#
_symmetry.space_group_name_H-M   'P 1'
#
loop_
_entity.id
_entity.type
_entity.pdbx_description
1 polymer ?
#
loop_
_entity_poly.entity_id
_entity_poly.type
_entity_poly.pdbx_seq_one_letter_code
_entity_poly.pdbx_strand_id
1 'polypeptide(L)'
;MGRSFFGLDPPFMKCSLAFLVLSTQMLSAGLERYSDLVVADVSPAAPVGRDVRVTYLGTNGFQFESGKHVLLVDPYFSRINLWRVVLGSPIQPDERDIDDALKHLAREVDAILVTHGHVDHLLDAPVLMRKTEARLIGSRTVVELAGRTGVPASRCYAVTGGNMLRVGPWRIRAFTVTHDRLFSIVPFSGEVRASGPPRQAADWVCGEPLAYLIEANGIRIYVDSGGTLAQLPPNENVDLAILGVALPDSRTRFPAAIRRLRPRYVFPSHQDNFFRPLAAGFQFGPLTDFPGLLRNYKRQASPSHLILFDYFRPWTLK
;
A
#
# COMPACT_ATOMS: atom_id res chain seq x y z
N MET A 1 -39.81 21.43 1.33
CA MET A 1 -39.13 21.70 0.02
C MET A 1 -37.62 21.65 0.26
N GLY A 2 -37.02 20.49 0.11
CA GLY A 2 -35.60 20.26 0.30
C GLY A 2 -34.93 20.09 -1.07
N ARG A 3 -34.01 20.95 -1.41
CA ARG A 3 -33.19 20.81 -2.62
C ARG A 3 -32.04 19.86 -2.34
N SER A 4 -32.01 18.74 -3.04
CA SER A 4 -30.89 17.81 -3.10
C SER A 4 -29.71 18.48 -3.79
N PHE A 5 -28.56 18.50 -3.11
CA PHE A 5 -27.27 18.90 -3.71
C PHE A 5 -26.81 17.82 -4.69
N PHE A 6 -26.54 18.24 -5.90
CA PHE A 6 -26.03 17.47 -7.02
C PHE A 6 -24.72 16.78 -6.64
N GLY A 7 -24.71 15.46 -6.66
CA GLY A 7 -23.50 14.67 -6.78
C GLY A 7 -22.90 14.91 -8.18
N LEU A 8 -21.63 15.25 -8.26
CA LEU A 8 -20.89 15.31 -9.52
C LEU A 8 -20.91 13.91 -10.17
N ASP A 9 -21.47 13.85 -11.37
CA ASP A 9 -21.65 12.62 -12.13
C ASP A 9 -20.30 11.89 -12.40
N PRO A 10 -20.30 10.55 -12.32
CA PRO A 10 -19.11 9.71 -12.60
C PRO A 10 -18.38 10.01 -13.92
N PRO A 11 -18.99 10.49 -15.02
CA PRO A 11 -18.28 10.76 -16.27
C PRO A 11 -17.26 11.89 -16.19
N PHE A 12 -17.45 12.92 -15.37
CA PHE A 12 -16.52 14.05 -15.28
C PHE A 12 -15.17 13.65 -14.65
N MET A 13 -15.21 12.78 -13.63
CA MET A 13 -13.99 12.25 -12.99
C MET A 13 -13.23 11.33 -13.95
N LYS A 14 -13.95 10.56 -14.79
CA LYS A 14 -13.36 9.65 -15.80
C LYS A 14 -12.58 10.40 -16.88
N CYS A 15 -13.13 11.49 -17.41
CA CYS A 15 -12.46 12.32 -18.43
C CYS A 15 -11.23 13.06 -17.88
N SER A 16 -11.30 13.61 -16.66
CA SER A 16 -10.19 14.35 -16.05
C SER A 16 -9.01 13.44 -15.72
N LEU A 17 -9.27 12.22 -15.24
CA LEU A 17 -8.23 11.23 -14.94
C LEU A 17 -7.52 10.75 -16.23
N ALA A 18 -8.27 10.51 -17.30
CA ALA A 18 -7.73 10.10 -18.60
C ALA A 18 -6.83 11.19 -19.23
N PHE A 19 -7.21 12.45 -19.12
CA PHE A 19 -6.44 13.57 -19.69
C PHE A 19 -5.11 13.82 -18.93
N LEU A 20 -5.12 13.67 -17.60
CA LEU A 20 -3.93 13.83 -16.79
C LEU A 20 -2.90 12.73 -17.05
N VAL A 21 -3.36 11.50 -17.27
CA VAL A 21 -2.49 10.35 -17.55
C VAL A 21 -1.85 10.42 -18.93
N LEU A 22 -2.55 10.89 -19.94
CA LEU A 22 -2.00 11.06 -21.29
C LEU A 22 -0.87 12.09 -21.34
N SER A 23 -0.94 13.16 -20.52
CA SER A 23 0.09 14.19 -20.47
C SER A 23 1.35 13.80 -19.70
N THR A 24 1.29 12.78 -18.81
CA THR A 24 2.41 12.38 -17.95
C THR A 24 3.19 11.15 -18.45
N GLN A 25 2.68 10.42 -19.45
CA GLN A 25 3.36 9.21 -19.97
C GLN A 25 4.74 9.47 -20.60
N MET A 26 5.09 10.71 -20.91
CA MET A 26 6.37 11.06 -21.55
C MET A 26 7.57 11.17 -20.61
N LEU A 27 7.43 11.03 -19.28
CA LEU A 27 8.52 11.28 -18.30
C LEU A 27 8.74 10.15 -17.29
N SER A 28 8.27 8.95 -17.56
CA SER A 28 8.42 7.81 -16.64
C SER A 28 9.84 7.25 -16.72
N ALA A 29 10.75 7.80 -15.91
CA ALA A 29 12.06 7.22 -15.66
C ALA A 29 11.92 6.01 -14.72
N GLY A 30 12.75 4.98 -14.92
CA GLY A 30 12.91 3.86 -13.99
C GLY A 30 13.78 4.21 -12.77
N LEU A 31 14.17 3.22 -12.00
CA LEU A 31 15.03 3.37 -10.83
C LEU A 31 16.48 3.70 -11.18
N GLU A 32 16.91 3.50 -12.43
CA GLU A 32 18.32 3.68 -12.87
C GLU A 32 18.83 5.08 -12.55
N ARG A 33 17.96 6.09 -12.67
CA ARG A 33 18.27 7.49 -12.36
C ARG A 33 18.55 7.73 -10.87
N TYR A 34 18.14 6.82 -10.00
CA TYR A 34 18.20 6.93 -8.55
C TYR A 34 18.86 5.70 -7.92
N SER A 35 19.76 5.08 -8.67
CA SER A 35 20.44 3.85 -8.25
C SER A 35 21.23 4.00 -6.94
N ASP A 36 21.68 5.23 -6.62
CA ASP A 36 22.32 5.59 -5.35
C ASP A 36 21.40 5.51 -4.13
N LEU A 37 20.08 5.51 -4.34
CA LEU A 37 19.06 5.37 -3.30
C LEU A 37 18.53 3.93 -3.18
N VAL A 38 18.78 3.07 -4.17
CA VAL A 38 18.25 1.71 -4.20
C VAL A 38 19.03 0.82 -3.24
N VAL A 39 18.29 0.18 -2.33
CA VAL A 39 18.88 -0.78 -1.38
C VAL A 39 18.40 -2.20 -1.69
N ALA A 40 19.31 -3.16 -1.55
CA ALA A 40 19.04 -4.58 -1.63
C ALA A 40 20.19 -5.36 -0.98
N ASP A 41 19.92 -6.56 -0.50
CA ASP A 41 20.95 -7.48 -0.04
C ASP A 41 21.67 -8.11 -1.24
N VAL A 42 22.99 -8.17 -1.20
CA VAL A 42 23.80 -8.79 -2.26
C VAL A 42 23.59 -10.30 -2.28
N SER A 43 23.37 -10.91 -1.11
CA SER A 43 23.09 -12.33 -0.96
C SER A 43 21.99 -12.48 0.09
N PRO A 44 20.72 -12.70 -0.32
CA PRO A 44 19.60 -12.80 0.61
C PRO A 44 19.66 -14.11 1.40
N ALA A 45 20.27 -14.07 2.57
CA ALA A 45 20.15 -15.13 3.56
C ALA A 45 18.83 -14.98 4.34
N ALA A 46 18.36 -16.07 4.96
CA ALA A 46 17.24 -15.97 5.89
C ALA A 46 17.58 -15.00 7.04
N PRO A 47 16.62 -14.21 7.55
CA PRO A 47 16.87 -13.32 8.68
C PRO A 47 17.40 -14.10 9.87
N VAL A 48 18.47 -13.61 10.48
CA VAL A 48 19.13 -14.25 11.63
C VAL A 48 18.98 -13.36 12.87
N GLY A 49 18.62 -13.94 13.98
CA GLY A 49 18.54 -13.23 15.24
C GLY A 49 17.41 -12.19 15.28
N ARG A 50 17.75 -10.91 15.39
CA ARG A 50 16.78 -9.81 15.51
C ARG A 50 16.41 -9.16 14.19
N ASP A 51 17.00 -9.55 13.09
CA ASP A 51 16.81 -8.91 11.79
C ASP A 51 15.38 -9.09 11.26
N VAL A 52 14.92 -8.10 10.51
CA VAL A 52 13.68 -8.17 9.72
C VAL A 52 14.03 -7.98 8.26
N ARG A 53 13.68 -8.94 7.42
CA ARG A 53 13.84 -8.81 5.98
C ARG A 53 12.61 -8.12 5.38
N VAL A 54 12.87 -7.13 4.55
CA VAL A 54 11.85 -6.30 3.88
C VAL A 54 11.96 -6.55 2.38
N THR A 55 10.85 -6.92 1.74
CA THR A 55 10.77 -7.10 0.29
C THR A 55 9.61 -6.27 -0.26
N TYR A 56 9.88 -5.42 -1.24
CA TYR A 56 8.87 -4.60 -1.90
C TYR A 56 8.18 -5.39 -3.02
N LEU A 57 6.86 -5.37 -3.02
CA LEU A 57 6.02 -6.11 -3.96
C LEU A 57 5.34 -5.21 -5.00
N GLY A 58 5.65 -3.91 -4.94
CA GLY A 58 5.01 -2.89 -5.77
C GLY A 58 3.77 -2.27 -5.11
N THR A 59 3.32 -1.12 -5.62
CA THR A 59 2.23 -0.31 -5.05
C THR A 59 2.54 0.07 -3.60
N ASN A 60 1.75 -0.38 -2.66
CA ASN A 60 2.04 -0.34 -1.22
C ASN A 60 2.31 -1.74 -0.66
N GLY A 61 2.66 -2.69 -1.54
CA GLY A 61 2.85 -4.10 -1.21
C GLY A 61 4.20 -4.37 -0.59
N PHE A 62 4.21 -5.06 0.56
CA PHE A 62 5.43 -5.49 1.25
C PHE A 62 5.30 -6.89 1.81
N GLN A 63 6.42 -7.62 1.82
CA GLN A 63 6.64 -8.79 2.64
C GLN A 63 7.65 -8.45 3.73
N PHE A 64 7.31 -8.73 4.98
CA PHE A 64 8.20 -8.67 6.13
C PHE A 64 8.44 -10.09 6.66
N GLU A 65 9.70 -10.43 6.91
CA GLU A 65 10.10 -11.73 7.43
C GLU A 65 10.91 -11.58 8.73
N SER A 66 10.55 -12.35 9.73
CA SER A 66 11.26 -12.45 11.02
C SER A 66 11.39 -13.93 11.39
N GLY A 67 12.56 -14.51 11.20
CA GLY A 67 12.76 -15.95 11.25
C GLY A 67 11.89 -16.65 10.21
N LYS A 68 11.03 -17.58 10.64
CA LYS A 68 10.07 -18.28 9.77
C LYS A 68 8.73 -17.56 9.60
N HIS A 69 8.52 -16.46 10.29
CA HIS A 69 7.25 -15.73 10.31
C HIS A 69 7.20 -14.69 9.21
N VAL A 70 6.08 -14.63 8.51
CA VAL A 70 5.89 -13.75 7.34
C VAL A 70 4.61 -12.95 7.50
N LEU A 71 4.72 -11.65 7.27
CA LEU A 71 3.62 -10.72 7.23
C LEU A 71 3.59 -10.04 5.87
N LEU A 72 2.44 -10.02 5.20
CA LEU A 72 2.21 -9.23 3.99
C LEU A 72 1.43 -7.96 4.33
N VAL A 73 1.71 -6.89 3.60
CA VAL A 73 0.92 -5.65 3.62
C VAL A 73 0.52 -5.33 2.19
N ASP A 74 -0.75 -5.03 1.95
CA ASP A 74 -1.32 -4.57 0.67
C ASP A 74 -0.78 -5.32 -0.58
N PRO A 75 -0.73 -6.65 -0.62
CA PRO A 75 -0.17 -7.39 -1.76
C PRO A 75 -1.06 -7.23 -2.99
N TYR A 76 -0.52 -6.63 -4.07
CA TYR A 76 -1.26 -6.38 -5.30
C TYR A 76 -0.43 -6.70 -6.54
N PHE A 77 -0.75 -7.79 -7.23
CA PHE A 77 -0.02 -8.35 -8.37
C PHE A 77 -0.80 -8.26 -9.68
N SER A 78 -2.15 -8.26 -9.61
CA SER A 78 -3.05 -8.27 -10.78
C SER A 78 -2.97 -7.02 -11.65
N ARG A 79 -2.46 -5.91 -11.13
CA ARG A 79 -2.13 -4.68 -11.87
C ARG A 79 -3.18 -4.29 -12.89
N ILE A 80 -4.42 -4.09 -12.44
CA ILE A 80 -5.56 -3.75 -13.31
C ILE A 80 -5.25 -2.50 -14.15
N ASN A 81 -5.37 -2.66 -15.46
CA ASN A 81 -5.11 -1.58 -16.40
C ASN A 81 -6.01 -0.37 -16.12
N LEU A 82 -5.42 0.86 -16.19
CA LEU A 82 -6.12 2.11 -15.90
C LEU A 82 -7.44 2.27 -16.66
N TRP A 83 -7.48 1.89 -17.94
CA TRP A 83 -8.68 2.04 -18.74
C TRP A 83 -9.84 1.18 -18.24
N ARG A 84 -9.56 0.01 -17.68
CA ARG A 84 -10.61 -0.81 -17.03
C ARG A 84 -11.17 -0.13 -15.80
N VAL A 85 -10.34 0.56 -15.04
CA VAL A 85 -10.76 1.35 -13.86
C VAL A 85 -11.62 2.55 -14.30
N VAL A 86 -11.13 3.34 -15.27
CA VAL A 86 -11.80 4.56 -15.76
C VAL A 86 -13.13 4.26 -16.43
N LEU A 87 -13.19 3.21 -17.25
CA LEU A 87 -14.41 2.83 -17.99
C LEU A 87 -15.40 2.03 -17.13
N GLY A 88 -15.06 1.69 -15.87
CA GLY A 88 -15.89 0.86 -15.02
C GLY A 88 -16.09 -0.57 -15.56
N SER A 89 -15.09 -1.09 -16.28
CA SER A 89 -15.13 -2.44 -16.80
C SER A 89 -15.04 -3.47 -15.67
N PRO A 90 -15.59 -4.68 -15.87
CA PRO A 90 -15.43 -5.76 -14.91
C PRO A 90 -13.96 -6.06 -14.61
N ILE A 91 -13.62 -6.19 -13.35
CA ILE A 91 -12.29 -6.53 -12.86
C ILE A 91 -12.35 -7.76 -11.96
N GLN A 92 -11.29 -8.53 -12.03
CA GLN A 92 -11.08 -9.71 -11.18
C GLN A 92 -9.59 -9.91 -10.98
N PRO A 93 -9.17 -10.63 -9.92
CA PRO A 93 -7.77 -10.99 -9.73
C PRO A 93 -7.20 -11.73 -10.93
N ASP A 94 -5.96 -11.46 -11.30
CA ASP A 94 -5.22 -12.25 -12.27
C ASP A 94 -4.43 -13.35 -11.54
N GLU A 95 -4.95 -14.58 -11.57
CA GLU A 95 -4.33 -15.68 -10.84
C GLU A 95 -2.95 -16.07 -11.39
N ARG A 96 -2.65 -15.77 -12.67
CA ARG A 96 -1.31 -16.05 -13.24
C ARG A 96 -0.28 -15.10 -12.67
N ASP A 97 -0.58 -13.80 -12.63
CA ASP A 97 0.30 -12.79 -12.04
C ASP A 97 0.50 -13.05 -10.54
N ILE A 98 -0.54 -13.49 -9.83
CA ILE A 98 -0.46 -13.89 -8.42
C ILE A 98 0.43 -15.14 -8.26
N ASP A 99 0.27 -16.18 -9.08
CA ASP A 99 1.07 -17.40 -9.02
C ASP A 99 2.54 -17.14 -9.37
N ASP A 100 2.81 -16.25 -10.31
CA ASP A 100 4.17 -15.82 -10.61
C ASP A 100 4.80 -15.04 -9.43
N ALA A 101 4.05 -14.14 -8.80
CA ALA A 101 4.51 -13.43 -7.62
C ALA A 101 4.79 -14.37 -6.43
N LEU A 102 3.95 -15.38 -6.21
CA LEU A 102 4.12 -16.37 -5.14
C LEU A 102 5.45 -17.15 -5.23
N LYS A 103 6.07 -17.24 -6.41
CA LYS A 103 7.40 -17.86 -6.57
C LYS A 103 8.51 -17.06 -5.90
N HIS A 104 8.27 -15.77 -5.65
CA HIS A 104 9.20 -14.83 -5.01
C HIS A 104 8.87 -14.58 -3.52
N LEU A 105 7.75 -15.11 -3.04
CA LEU A 105 7.31 -14.93 -1.66
C LEU A 105 7.67 -16.14 -0.80
N ALA A 106 7.75 -15.90 0.50
CA ALA A 106 7.82 -16.98 1.47
C ALA A 106 6.51 -17.78 1.46
N ARG A 107 6.62 -19.12 1.61
CA ARG A 107 5.46 -20.02 1.46
C ARG A 107 4.46 -19.95 2.61
N GLU A 108 4.94 -19.72 3.82
CA GLU A 108 4.11 -19.67 5.02
C GLU A 108 3.88 -18.21 5.40
N VAL A 109 2.66 -17.72 5.17
CA VAL A 109 2.24 -16.36 5.50
C VAL A 109 1.33 -16.39 6.71
N ASP A 110 1.73 -15.73 7.80
CA ASP A 110 0.94 -15.66 9.03
C ASP A 110 -0.30 -14.78 8.88
N ALA A 111 -0.13 -13.60 8.25
CA ALA A 111 -1.23 -12.67 8.02
C ALA A 111 -0.96 -11.72 6.84
N ILE A 112 -2.06 -11.17 6.32
CA ILE A 112 -2.11 -10.10 5.34
C ILE A 112 -2.77 -8.90 6.01
N LEU A 113 -2.04 -7.79 6.15
CA LEU A 113 -2.59 -6.51 6.57
C LEU A 113 -3.04 -5.74 5.34
N VAL A 114 -4.23 -5.14 5.39
CA VAL A 114 -4.74 -4.30 4.31
C VAL A 114 -5.05 -2.92 4.87
N THR A 115 -4.46 -1.88 4.26
CA THR A 115 -4.62 -0.50 4.72
C THR A 115 -6.01 0.05 4.45
N HIS A 116 -6.62 -0.26 3.32
CA HIS A 116 -7.98 0.16 2.96
C HIS A 116 -8.56 -0.67 1.81
N GLY A 117 -9.84 -0.45 1.50
CA GLY A 117 -10.61 -1.34 0.62
C GLY A 117 -10.43 -1.12 -0.88
N HIS A 118 -9.55 -0.23 -1.36
CA HIS A 118 -9.36 -0.03 -2.79
C HIS A 118 -8.80 -1.26 -3.50
N VAL A 119 -9.07 -1.34 -4.80
CA VAL A 119 -8.70 -2.47 -5.66
C VAL A 119 -7.21 -2.78 -5.63
N ASP A 120 -6.37 -1.77 -5.61
CA ASP A 120 -4.92 -1.87 -5.63
C ASP A 120 -4.27 -2.20 -4.27
N HIS A 121 -5.09 -2.49 -3.26
CA HIS A 121 -4.68 -2.95 -1.93
C HIS A 121 -5.35 -4.27 -1.54
N LEU A 122 -6.61 -4.47 -1.94
CA LEU A 122 -7.40 -5.59 -1.42
C LEU A 122 -7.70 -6.69 -2.48
N LEU A 123 -7.68 -6.38 -3.78
CA LEU A 123 -8.14 -7.29 -4.85
C LEU A 123 -7.55 -8.69 -4.74
N ASP A 124 -6.26 -8.80 -4.52
CA ASP A 124 -5.53 -10.07 -4.57
C ASP A 124 -5.47 -10.78 -3.21
N ALA A 125 -5.69 -10.06 -2.10
CA ALA A 125 -5.63 -10.61 -0.75
C ALA A 125 -6.55 -11.84 -0.55
N PRO A 126 -7.80 -11.86 -1.04
CA PRO A 126 -8.66 -13.05 -0.96
C PRO A 126 -8.11 -14.27 -1.71
N VAL A 127 -7.45 -14.07 -2.85
CA VAL A 127 -6.81 -15.17 -3.60
C VAL A 127 -5.61 -15.69 -2.83
N LEU A 128 -4.77 -14.80 -2.32
CA LEU A 128 -3.62 -15.17 -1.48
C LEU A 128 -4.06 -15.92 -0.22
N MET A 129 -5.15 -15.53 0.43
CA MET A 129 -5.72 -16.26 1.56
C MET A 129 -6.13 -17.69 1.19
N ARG A 130 -6.63 -17.94 -0.04
CA ARG A 130 -6.96 -19.30 -0.50
C ARG A 130 -5.71 -20.13 -0.82
N LYS A 131 -4.65 -19.48 -1.30
CA LYS A 131 -3.38 -20.13 -1.68
C LYS A 131 -2.41 -20.30 -0.51
N THR A 132 -2.66 -19.58 0.60
CA THR A 132 -1.90 -19.66 1.85
C THR A 132 -2.84 -19.85 3.03
N GLU A 133 -2.33 -20.11 4.22
CA GLU A 133 -3.15 -20.15 5.43
C GLU A 133 -3.25 -18.78 6.14
N ALA A 134 -2.90 -17.70 5.47
CA ALA A 134 -2.86 -16.36 6.02
C ALA A 134 -4.22 -15.89 6.55
N ARG A 135 -4.18 -15.11 7.63
CA ARG A 135 -5.31 -14.36 8.17
C ARG A 135 -5.36 -12.98 7.51
N LEU A 136 -6.57 -12.45 7.27
CA LEU A 136 -6.75 -11.08 6.79
C LEU A 136 -7.01 -10.16 8.00
N ILE A 137 -6.32 -9.04 8.04
CA ILE A 137 -6.48 -8.00 9.05
C ILE A 137 -6.66 -6.67 8.33
N GLY A 138 -7.74 -5.96 8.62
CA GLY A 138 -8.03 -4.67 8.01
C GLY A 138 -9.25 -4.00 8.64
N SER A 139 -9.70 -2.88 8.09
CA SER A 139 -10.92 -2.23 8.57
C SER A 139 -12.16 -3.10 8.35
N ARG A 140 -13.27 -2.72 8.98
CA ARG A 140 -14.56 -3.41 8.77
C ARG A 140 -14.92 -3.49 7.29
N THR A 141 -14.69 -2.43 6.52
CA THR A 141 -14.92 -2.40 5.06
C THR A 141 -14.06 -3.42 4.34
N VAL A 142 -12.78 -3.54 4.69
CA VAL A 142 -11.85 -4.53 4.12
C VAL A 142 -12.36 -5.95 4.36
N VAL A 143 -12.73 -6.26 5.60
CA VAL A 143 -13.24 -7.59 5.96
C VAL A 143 -14.56 -7.90 5.26
N GLU A 144 -15.45 -6.93 5.14
CA GLU A 144 -16.73 -7.07 4.44
C GLU A 144 -16.53 -7.34 2.94
N LEU A 145 -15.68 -6.55 2.26
CA LEU A 145 -15.37 -6.73 0.85
C LEU A 145 -14.71 -8.09 0.59
N ALA A 146 -13.73 -8.48 1.41
CA ALA A 146 -13.09 -9.78 1.32
C ALA A 146 -14.11 -10.94 1.53
N GLY A 147 -14.97 -10.84 2.53
CA GLY A 147 -16.00 -11.83 2.80
C GLY A 147 -16.94 -12.07 1.61
N ARG A 148 -17.24 -11.02 0.84
CA ARG A 148 -18.07 -11.10 -0.38
C ARG A 148 -17.38 -11.84 -1.53
N THR A 149 -16.07 -12.06 -1.46
CA THR A 149 -15.33 -12.91 -2.42
C THR A 149 -15.24 -14.38 -1.98
N GLY A 150 -15.89 -14.75 -0.89
CA GLY A 150 -16.00 -16.14 -0.43
C GLY A 150 -14.89 -16.60 0.51
N VAL A 151 -14.08 -15.69 1.08
CA VAL A 151 -13.11 -16.09 2.12
C VAL A 151 -13.79 -16.35 3.45
N PRO A 152 -13.32 -17.31 4.27
CA PRO A 152 -13.95 -17.63 5.56
C PRO A 152 -13.86 -16.46 6.55
N ALA A 153 -15.00 -16.10 7.14
CA ALA A 153 -15.06 -15.03 8.16
C ALA A 153 -14.16 -15.33 9.37
N SER A 154 -13.96 -16.60 9.71
CA SER A 154 -13.06 -17.02 10.80
C SER A 154 -11.61 -16.68 10.60
N ARG A 155 -11.19 -16.36 9.37
CA ARG A 155 -9.85 -15.93 9.01
C ARG A 155 -9.72 -14.42 8.79
N CYS A 156 -10.82 -13.66 8.98
CA CYS A 156 -10.86 -12.21 8.76
C CYS A 156 -11.03 -11.47 10.09
N TYR A 157 -10.17 -10.51 10.36
CA TYR A 157 -10.13 -9.76 11.62
C TYR A 157 -10.31 -8.27 11.34
N ALA A 158 -11.46 -7.73 11.74
CA ALA A 158 -11.73 -6.31 11.65
C ALA A 158 -11.03 -5.56 12.78
N VAL A 159 -10.31 -4.50 12.42
CA VAL A 159 -9.62 -3.60 13.34
C VAL A 159 -9.93 -2.15 13.01
N THR A 160 -9.78 -1.28 14.00
CA THR A 160 -9.89 0.17 13.87
C THR A 160 -8.72 0.84 14.58
N GLY A 161 -8.58 2.15 14.43
CA GLY A 161 -7.53 2.92 15.12
C GLY A 161 -7.53 2.69 16.62
N GLY A 162 -6.34 2.48 17.20
CA GLY A 162 -6.13 2.14 18.60
C GLY A 162 -6.06 0.65 18.90
N ASN A 163 -6.51 -0.21 18.00
CA ASN A 163 -6.39 -1.66 18.22
C ASN A 163 -4.93 -2.12 18.19
N MET A 164 -4.63 -3.05 19.08
CA MET A 164 -3.36 -3.75 19.14
C MET A 164 -3.60 -5.25 19.06
N LEU A 165 -2.79 -5.93 18.22
CA LEU A 165 -2.87 -7.37 18.05
C LEU A 165 -1.48 -7.98 17.96
N ARG A 166 -1.42 -9.30 18.14
CA ARG A 166 -0.19 -10.08 18.00
C ARG A 166 -0.43 -11.25 17.03
N VAL A 167 0.51 -11.40 16.08
CA VAL A 167 0.53 -12.51 15.14
C VAL A 167 1.95 -13.06 15.14
N GLY A 168 2.17 -14.25 15.65
CA GLY A 168 3.52 -14.77 15.87
C GLY A 168 4.41 -13.77 16.64
N PRO A 169 5.58 -13.39 16.12
CA PRO A 169 6.45 -12.39 16.74
C PRO A 169 5.96 -10.95 16.53
N TRP A 170 5.02 -10.72 15.60
CA TRP A 170 4.58 -9.40 15.21
C TRP A 170 3.63 -8.78 16.23
N ARG A 171 3.98 -7.60 16.73
CA ARG A 171 3.05 -6.71 17.45
C ARG A 171 2.61 -5.64 16.48
N ILE A 172 1.31 -5.52 16.27
CA ILE A 172 0.71 -4.64 15.25
C ILE A 172 -0.21 -3.68 15.97
N ARG A 173 0.01 -2.38 15.75
CA ARG A 173 -0.89 -1.32 16.24
C ARG A 173 -1.47 -0.61 15.02
N ALA A 174 -2.81 -0.59 14.94
CA ALA A 174 -3.54 0.12 13.90
C ALA A 174 -3.81 1.57 14.28
N PHE A 175 -3.83 2.46 13.30
CA PHE A 175 -4.19 3.86 13.43
C PHE A 175 -5.18 4.24 12.34
N THR A 176 -6.27 4.89 12.68
CA THR A 176 -7.16 5.52 11.69
C THR A 176 -6.44 6.71 11.07
N VAL A 177 -6.43 6.78 9.75
CA VAL A 177 -5.84 7.87 8.98
C VAL A 177 -6.86 8.42 7.99
N THR A 178 -6.58 9.58 7.39
CA THR A 178 -7.39 10.11 6.30
C THR A 178 -6.68 9.82 4.98
N HIS A 179 -7.40 9.27 4.00
CA HIS A 179 -6.83 8.99 2.68
C HIS A 179 -6.49 10.30 1.95
N ASP A 180 -5.34 10.33 1.24
CA ASP A 180 -4.97 11.44 0.34
C ASP A 180 -6.04 11.62 -0.76
N ARG A 181 -6.14 12.83 -1.28
CA ARG A 181 -7.20 13.22 -2.22
C ARG A 181 -6.65 13.40 -3.63
N LEU A 182 -7.48 13.03 -4.59
CA LEU A 182 -7.31 13.35 -5.99
C LEU A 182 -8.42 14.34 -6.38
N PHE A 183 -8.06 15.52 -6.91
CA PHE A 183 -9.03 16.59 -7.21
C PHE A 183 -9.95 16.95 -6.01
N SER A 184 -9.36 17.03 -4.81
CA SER A 184 -10.04 17.36 -3.54
C SER A 184 -11.03 16.31 -3.02
N ILE A 185 -11.13 15.14 -3.65
CA ILE A 185 -11.99 14.03 -3.21
C ILE A 185 -11.16 12.76 -2.95
N VAL A 186 -11.61 11.93 -2.03
CA VAL A 186 -11.08 10.57 -1.85
C VAL A 186 -11.68 9.69 -2.96
N PRO A 187 -10.85 9.07 -3.84
CA PRO A 187 -11.37 8.17 -4.87
C PRO A 187 -12.20 7.04 -4.25
N PHE A 188 -13.29 6.64 -4.91
CA PHE A 188 -14.14 5.53 -4.46
C PHE A 188 -14.42 5.53 -2.95
N SER A 189 -14.68 6.72 -2.40
CA SER A 189 -15.08 6.86 -0.99
C SER A 189 -16.49 6.32 -0.74
N GLY A 190 -16.82 6.07 0.52
CA GLY A 190 -18.16 5.68 0.94
C GLY A 190 -18.23 4.26 1.53
N GLU A 191 -19.44 3.73 1.61
CA GLU A 191 -19.73 2.43 2.19
C GLU A 191 -19.97 1.37 1.12
N VAL A 192 -19.85 0.10 1.50
CA VAL A 192 -20.13 -1.03 0.63
C VAL A 192 -21.61 -1.09 0.31
N ARG A 193 -21.99 -0.87 -0.94
CA ARG A 193 -23.40 -0.79 -1.36
C ARG A 193 -23.93 -2.05 -2.04
N ALA A 194 -23.08 -2.78 -2.78
CA ALA A 194 -23.48 -3.98 -3.49
C ALA A 194 -23.72 -5.16 -2.54
N SER A 195 -24.69 -6.02 -2.83
CA SER A 195 -24.97 -7.23 -2.05
C SER A 195 -24.13 -8.45 -2.48
N GLY A 196 -23.50 -8.40 -3.65
CA GLY A 196 -22.69 -9.48 -4.23
C GLY A 196 -21.18 -9.19 -4.19
N PRO A 197 -20.37 -10.07 -4.79
CA PRO A 197 -18.94 -9.83 -4.93
C PRO A 197 -18.65 -8.57 -5.74
N PRO A 198 -17.58 -7.81 -5.40
CA PRO A 198 -17.18 -6.63 -6.16
C PRO A 198 -16.84 -6.99 -7.61
N ARG A 199 -17.29 -6.18 -8.57
CA ARG A 199 -17.14 -6.46 -10.00
C ARG A 199 -16.36 -5.41 -10.76
N GLN A 200 -16.34 -4.17 -10.29
CA GLN A 200 -15.68 -3.03 -10.92
C GLN A 200 -14.91 -2.22 -9.85
N ALA A 201 -13.99 -1.35 -10.27
CA ALA A 201 -13.17 -0.58 -9.33
C ALA A 201 -13.99 0.21 -8.30
N ALA A 202 -15.15 0.74 -8.69
CA ALA A 202 -16.02 1.50 -7.82
C ALA A 202 -16.70 0.68 -6.71
N ASP A 203 -16.70 -0.64 -6.80
CA ASP A 203 -17.23 -1.53 -5.75
C ASP A 203 -16.21 -1.74 -4.61
N TRP A 204 -14.92 -1.49 -4.89
CA TRP A 204 -13.83 -1.56 -3.93
C TRP A 204 -13.67 -0.20 -3.25
N VAL A 205 -14.56 0.09 -2.31
CA VAL A 205 -14.60 1.38 -1.63
C VAL A 205 -13.52 1.49 -0.55
N CYS A 206 -13.02 2.72 -0.35
CA CYS A 206 -11.98 3.02 0.62
C CYS A 206 -12.31 2.51 2.04
N GLY A 207 -13.50 2.84 2.54
CA GLY A 207 -13.87 2.62 3.92
C GLY A 207 -13.02 3.44 4.90
N GLU A 208 -12.76 2.89 6.09
CA GLU A 208 -11.83 3.47 7.06
C GLU A 208 -10.39 3.10 6.68
N PRO A 209 -9.56 4.06 6.23
CA PRO A 209 -8.16 3.78 5.93
C PRO A 209 -7.34 3.67 7.22
N LEU A 210 -6.42 2.70 7.24
CA LEU A 210 -5.57 2.39 8.37
C LEU A 210 -4.10 2.55 8.01
N ALA A 211 -3.32 2.99 8.99
CA ALA A 211 -1.88 2.82 9.02
C ALA A 211 -1.51 1.81 10.11
N TYR A 212 -0.37 1.16 9.95
CA TYR A 212 0.11 0.15 10.89
C TYR A 212 1.51 0.50 11.42
N LEU A 213 1.69 0.35 12.73
CA LEU A 213 3.01 0.24 13.34
C LEU A 213 3.24 -1.24 13.68
N ILE A 214 4.20 -1.83 13.00
CA ILE A 214 4.55 -3.25 13.07
C ILE A 214 5.87 -3.34 13.83
N GLU A 215 5.91 -4.16 14.88
CA GLU A 215 7.10 -4.36 15.69
C GLU A 215 7.44 -5.84 15.79
N ALA A 216 8.70 -6.19 15.54
CA ALA A 216 9.26 -7.51 15.80
C ALA A 216 10.73 -7.36 16.22
N ASN A 217 11.16 -8.10 17.24
CA ASN A 217 12.54 -8.13 17.73
C ASN A 217 13.14 -6.76 18.12
N GLY A 218 12.29 -5.77 18.40
CA GLY A 218 12.69 -4.40 18.70
C GLY A 218 12.80 -3.51 17.46
N ILE A 219 12.65 -4.04 16.25
CA ILE A 219 12.55 -3.27 15.00
C ILE A 219 11.12 -2.80 14.82
N ARG A 220 10.96 -1.51 14.47
CA ARG A 220 9.67 -0.84 14.35
C ARG A 220 9.48 -0.28 12.95
N ILE A 221 8.46 -0.76 12.24
CA ILE A 221 8.13 -0.40 10.88
C ILE A 221 6.76 0.28 10.86
N TYR A 222 6.71 1.50 10.39
CA TYR A 222 5.45 2.21 10.15
C TYR A 222 5.08 2.12 8.68
N VAL A 223 3.82 1.77 8.39
CA VAL A 223 3.30 1.67 7.02
C VAL A 223 1.99 2.45 6.90
N ASP A 224 1.93 3.38 5.96
CA ASP A 224 0.68 3.96 5.46
C ASP A 224 0.62 3.91 3.93
N SER A 225 -0.59 4.01 3.39
CA SER A 225 -0.82 4.01 1.94
C SER A 225 -1.23 5.39 1.40
N GLY A 226 -0.79 6.46 2.03
CA GLY A 226 -1.20 7.81 1.68
C GLY A 226 -2.25 8.37 2.63
N GLY A 227 -2.02 8.20 3.92
CA GLY A 227 -2.88 8.71 4.98
C GLY A 227 -2.29 9.92 5.71
N THR A 228 -3.12 10.68 6.41
CA THR A 228 -2.68 11.78 7.28
C THR A 228 -2.45 11.29 8.70
N LEU A 229 -1.32 11.66 9.28
CA LEU A 229 -0.82 11.18 10.57
C LEU A 229 -1.41 11.89 11.79
N ALA A 230 -2.64 12.37 11.74
CA ALA A 230 -3.20 13.17 12.83
C ALA A 230 -3.16 12.50 14.22
N GLN A 231 -3.23 11.18 14.28
CA GLN A 231 -3.36 10.40 15.52
C GLN A 231 -2.08 9.69 15.97
N LEU A 232 -0.98 9.78 15.24
CA LEU A 232 0.26 9.12 15.67
C LEU A 232 0.84 9.82 16.91
N PRO A 233 1.21 9.05 17.94
CA PRO A 233 1.98 9.59 19.05
C PRO A 233 3.29 10.20 18.53
N PRO A 234 3.76 11.31 19.10
CA PRO A 234 5.08 11.84 18.77
C PRO A 234 6.18 10.90 19.31
N ASN A 235 7.33 10.88 18.60
CA ASN A 235 8.57 10.21 19.06
C ASN A 235 8.48 8.67 19.16
N GLU A 236 7.86 8.04 18.19
CA GLU A 236 7.76 6.57 18.12
C GLU A 236 9.05 5.92 17.65
N ASN A 237 10.20 6.42 17.61
CA ASN A 237 11.47 5.77 17.22
C ASN A 237 11.27 4.66 16.14
N VAL A 238 10.86 5.07 14.95
CA VAL A 238 10.58 4.16 13.84
C VAL A 238 11.89 3.87 13.11
N ASP A 239 12.21 2.60 12.88
CA ASP A 239 13.38 2.22 12.10
C ASP A 239 13.13 2.42 10.60
N LEU A 240 11.96 2.03 10.10
CA LEU A 240 11.55 2.21 8.72
C LEU A 240 10.14 2.81 8.64
N ALA A 241 10.00 3.95 7.98
CA ALA A 241 8.71 4.51 7.62
C ALA A 241 8.44 4.28 6.12
N ILE A 242 7.35 3.59 5.82
CA ILE A 242 6.82 3.34 4.49
C ILE A 242 5.63 4.26 4.32
N LEU A 243 5.75 5.25 3.43
CA LEU A 243 4.80 6.35 3.31
C LEU A 243 4.29 6.44 1.87
N GLY A 244 3.00 6.17 1.65
CA GLY A 244 2.39 6.23 0.33
C GLY A 244 2.47 7.64 -0.28
N VAL A 245 2.83 7.75 -1.57
CA VAL A 245 3.03 9.04 -2.26
C VAL A 245 2.34 9.11 -3.62
N ALA A 246 1.37 8.26 -3.88
CA ALA A 246 0.68 8.18 -5.16
C ALA A 246 -0.09 9.46 -5.52
N LEU A 247 -0.59 10.21 -4.54
CA LEU A 247 -1.51 11.32 -4.75
C LEU A 247 -0.92 12.68 -4.34
N PRO A 248 -1.44 13.80 -4.86
CA PRO A 248 -0.87 15.14 -4.66
C PRO A 248 -0.74 15.61 -3.21
N ASP A 249 -1.63 15.18 -2.31
CA ASP A 249 -1.58 15.55 -0.88
C ASP A 249 -0.26 15.08 -0.22
N SER A 250 0.39 14.06 -0.79
CA SER A 250 1.68 13.56 -0.33
C SER A 250 2.78 14.63 -0.31
N ARG A 251 2.70 15.66 -1.15
CA ARG A 251 3.71 16.74 -1.21
C ARG A 251 3.88 17.45 0.12
N THR A 252 2.82 17.61 0.88
CA THR A 252 2.83 18.24 2.22
C THR A 252 2.89 17.20 3.34
N ARG A 253 2.23 16.06 3.15
CA ARG A 253 2.12 15.00 4.14
C ARG A 253 3.44 14.25 4.35
N PHE A 254 4.13 13.87 3.29
CA PHE A 254 5.40 13.12 3.38
C PHE A 254 6.44 13.82 4.26
N PRO A 255 6.76 15.11 4.05
CA PRO A 255 7.66 15.84 4.93
C PRO A 255 7.15 15.95 6.38
N ALA A 256 5.85 16.13 6.58
CA ALA A 256 5.28 16.21 7.93
C ALA A 256 5.40 14.86 8.68
N ALA A 257 5.18 13.74 7.95
CA ALA A 257 5.33 12.41 8.48
C ALA A 257 6.76 12.14 8.96
N ILE A 258 7.75 12.47 8.15
CA ILE A 258 9.17 12.30 8.50
C ILE A 258 9.51 13.08 9.79
N ARG A 259 9.08 14.34 9.90
CA ARG A 259 9.33 15.14 11.11
C ARG A 259 8.70 14.55 12.37
N ARG A 260 7.52 13.93 12.23
CA ARG A 260 6.77 13.36 13.35
C ARG A 260 7.30 12.00 13.78
N LEU A 261 7.56 11.12 12.82
CA LEU A 261 8.02 9.75 13.07
C LEU A 261 9.51 9.66 13.38
N ARG A 262 10.31 10.60 12.83
CA ARG A 262 11.77 10.61 12.91
C ARG A 262 12.38 9.24 12.56
N PRO A 263 12.03 8.64 11.42
CA PRO A 263 12.48 7.31 11.10
C PRO A 263 13.97 7.30 10.78
N ARG A 264 14.65 6.17 11.03
CA ARG A 264 16.01 5.96 10.56
C ARG A 264 16.04 5.88 9.03
N TYR A 265 15.12 5.12 8.44
CA TYR A 265 14.93 5.00 6.99
C TYR A 265 13.53 5.41 6.59
N VAL A 266 13.39 6.05 5.43
CA VAL A 266 12.08 6.39 4.85
C VAL A 266 12.01 5.91 3.40
N PHE A 267 10.94 5.18 3.09
CA PHE A 267 10.61 4.72 1.75
C PHE A 267 9.31 5.39 1.28
N PRO A 268 9.36 6.18 0.18
CA PRO A 268 8.17 6.69 -0.47
C PRO A 268 7.49 5.56 -1.25
N SER A 269 6.47 4.95 -0.68
CA SER A 269 5.72 3.83 -1.24
C SER A 269 4.64 4.30 -2.22
N HIS A 270 4.03 3.36 -2.94
CA HIS A 270 2.96 3.64 -3.91
C HIS A 270 3.38 4.66 -4.97
N GLN A 271 4.66 4.64 -5.32
CA GLN A 271 5.29 5.57 -6.25
C GLN A 271 5.38 5.01 -7.66
N ASP A 272 5.22 3.69 -7.81
CA ASP A 272 5.29 2.98 -9.07
C ASP A 272 3.97 3.06 -9.86
N ASN A 273 4.05 2.73 -11.13
CA ASN A 273 2.88 2.67 -12.01
C ASN A 273 2.10 1.37 -11.78
N PHE A 274 1.24 1.38 -10.79
CA PHE A 274 0.44 0.22 -10.38
C PHE A 274 -0.66 -0.20 -11.39
N PHE A 275 -0.75 0.47 -12.52
CA PHE A 275 -1.60 0.07 -13.66
C PHE A 275 -0.85 -0.76 -14.69
N ARG A 276 0.45 -1.01 -14.51
CA ARG A 276 1.28 -1.78 -15.42
C ARG A 276 1.72 -3.10 -14.78
N PRO A 277 1.79 -4.19 -15.58
CA PRO A 277 2.30 -5.47 -15.08
C PRO A 277 3.70 -5.33 -14.45
N LEU A 278 3.95 -6.06 -13.37
CA LEU A 278 5.26 -6.09 -12.71
C LEU A 278 6.39 -6.54 -13.63
N ALA A 279 6.10 -7.48 -14.55
CA ALA A 279 7.04 -7.96 -15.56
C ALA A 279 7.57 -6.86 -16.51
N ALA A 280 6.87 -5.71 -16.60
CA ALA A 280 7.35 -4.56 -17.37
C ALA A 280 8.46 -3.77 -16.66
N GLY A 281 8.88 -4.18 -15.45
CA GLY A 281 9.85 -3.50 -14.62
C GLY A 281 9.30 -2.24 -13.94
N PHE A 282 10.09 -1.69 -13.04
CA PHE A 282 9.71 -0.52 -12.27
C PHE A 282 9.61 0.74 -13.17
N GLN A 283 8.53 1.47 -13.00
CA GLN A 283 8.32 2.80 -13.56
C GLN A 283 7.55 3.65 -12.54
N PHE A 284 7.91 4.93 -12.41
CA PHE A 284 7.15 5.83 -11.55
C PHE A 284 5.72 6.03 -12.07
N GLY A 285 4.78 6.14 -11.15
CA GLY A 285 3.37 6.34 -11.44
C GLY A 285 3.08 7.70 -12.09
N PRO A 286 2.01 7.80 -12.88
CA PRO A 286 1.69 9.01 -13.62
C PRO A 286 1.31 10.21 -12.73
N LEU A 287 0.90 9.96 -11.49
CA LEU A 287 0.51 11.00 -10.53
C LEU A 287 1.63 11.32 -9.51
N THR A 288 2.72 10.54 -9.52
CA THR A 288 3.82 10.69 -8.58
C THR A 288 4.84 11.70 -9.09
N ASP A 289 5.00 12.81 -8.37
CA ASP A 289 6.10 13.77 -8.61
C ASP A 289 7.32 13.39 -7.75
N PHE A 290 7.98 12.27 -8.09
CA PHE A 290 9.14 11.81 -7.33
C PHE A 290 10.31 12.83 -7.33
N PRO A 291 10.66 13.50 -8.45
CA PRO A 291 11.68 14.55 -8.43
C PRO A 291 11.34 15.70 -7.47
N GLY A 292 10.09 16.12 -7.41
CA GLY A 292 9.61 17.16 -6.48
C GLY A 292 9.67 16.69 -5.02
N LEU A 293 9.27 15.45 -4.76
CA LEU A 293 9.35 14.83 -3.44
C LEU A 293 10.80 14.78 -2.96
N LEU A 294 11.74 14.34 -3.79
CA LEU A 294 13.15 14.26 -3.47
C LEU A 294 13.78 15.64 -3.19
N ARG A 295 13.41 16.66 -3.99
CA ARG A 295 13.83 18.05 -3.71
C ARG A 295 13.34 18.53 -2.35
N ASN A 296 12.07 18.26 -2.02
CA ASN A 296 11.49 18.67 -0.75
C ASN A 296 12.12 17.91 0.44
N TYR A 297 12.40 16.63 0.27
CA TYR A 297 13.12 15.83 1.27
C TYR A 297 14.52 16.40 1.54
N LYS A 298 15.32 16.68 0.50
CA LYS A 298 16.66 17.23 0.64
C LYS A 298 16.68 18.59 1.34
N ARG A 299 15.66 19.43 1.14
CA ARG A 299 15.54 20.74 1.80
C ARG A 299 15.28 20.65 3.30
N GLN A 300 14.77 19.54 3.81
CA GLN A 300 14.43 19.42 5.23
C GLN A 300 15.64 19.13 6.12
N ALA A 301 16.78 18.81 5.55
CA ALA A 301 17.98 18.38 6.30
C ALA A 301 17.63 17.30 7.36
N SER A 302 16.73 16.38 7.01
CA SER A 302 16.30 15.29 7.90
C SER A 302 17.46 14.34 8.16
N PRO A 303 17.63 13.82 9.39
CA PRO A 303 18.59 12.76 9.69
C PRO A 303 18.15 11.39 9.12
N SER A 304 16.91 11.26 8.65
CA SER A 304 16.41 10.02 8.04
C SER A 304 17.10 9.74 6.71
N HIS A 305 17.33 8.48 6.39
CA HIS A 305 17.87 8.07 5.08
C HIS A 305 16.70 7.71 4.16
N LEU A 306 16.55 8.47 3.04
CA LEU A 306 15.61 8.09 1.99
C LEU A 306 16.18 6.95 1.20
N ILE A 307 15.42 5.87 1.07
CA ILE A 307 15.78 4.66 0.34
C ILE A 307 14.73 4.30 -0.70
N LEU A 308 15.12 3.53 -1.72
CA LEU A 308 14.24 2.96 -2.73
C LEU A 308 14.44 1.45 -2.78
N PHE A 309 13.36 0.74 -3.13
CA PHE A 309 13.38 -0.70 -3.39
C PHE A 309 13.01 -0.98 -4.85
N ASP A 310 13.65 -1.98 -5.43
CA ASP A 310 13.18 -2.62 -6.64
C ASP A 310 12.27 -3.81 -6.30
N TYR A 311 11.45 -4.27 -7.25
CA TYR A 311 10.52 -5.37 -7.04
C TYR A 311 11.24 -6.67 -6.67
N PHE A 312 10.71 -7.36 -5.66
CA PHE A 312 11.15 -8.68 -5.19
C PHE A 312 12.63 -8.76 -4.79
N ARG A 313 13.29 -7.62 -4.56
CA ARG A 313 14.66 -7.58 -4.06
C ARG A 313 14.65 -7.36 -2.54
N PRO A 314 15.04 -8.36 -1.75
CA PRO A 314 15.02 -8.25 -0.29
C PRO A 314 16.11 -7.32 0.22
N TRP A 315 15.83 -6.70 1.35
CA TRP A 315 16.78 -5.90 2.13
C TRP A 315 16.60 -6.19 3.62
N THR A 316 17.72 -6.38 4.33
CA THR A 316 17.70 -6.71 5.76
C THR A 316 17.82 -5.46 6.61
N LEU A 317 16.79 -5.17 7.38
CA LEU A 317 16.73 -4.12 8.40
C LEU A 317 17.28 -4.68 9.72
N LYS A 318 18.31 -3.98 10.23
CA LYS A 318 19.06 -4.36 11.43
C LYS A 318 18.87 -3.35 12.54
#